data_3283cd2a9d0a017201b01291662c8941
#
_entry.id   3283cd2a9d0a017201b01291662c8941
#
_cell.length_a   1.000
_cell.length_b   1.000
_cell.length_c   1.000
_cell.angle_alpha   90.00
_cell.angle_beta   90.00
_cell.angle_gamma   90.00
#
_symmetry.space_group_name_H-M   'P 1'
#
loop_
_entity.id
_entity.type
_entity.pdbx_description
1 polymer ?
#
loop_
_entity_poly.entity_id
_entity_poly.type
_entity_poly.pdbx_seq_one_letter_code
_entity_poly.pdbx_strand_id
1 'polypeptide(L)'
;MQIIEDEIWTELSFGHWDGLTTQEVREKFPEEYEAWLSSTAAAPKEGESHNSIAARVEAGLSHLVDTYPGKKVVVVTHNMVIRHAIRITVGAPIEGVFHIDITPASVTSLTIWPSDGLRCLRMVSNDAHLN
;
A
#
# COMPACT_ATOMS: atom_id res chain seq x y z
N MET A 1 -14.91 -14.74 14.85
CA MET A 1 -13.65 -14.21 14.26
C MET A 1 -13.22 -13.01 15.06
N GLN A 2 -11.96 -12.96 15.46
CA GLN A 2 -11.40 -11.82 16.18
C GLN A 2 -10.92 -10.76 15.18
N ILE A 3 -11.30 -9.50 15.41
CA ILE A 3 -10.79 -8.35 14.65
C ILE A 3 -9.65 -7.75 15.46
N ILE A 4 -8.52 -7.51 14.81
CA ILE A 4 -7.33 -6.89 15.39
C ILE A 4 -7.09 -5.58 14.64
N GLU A 5 -7.03 -4.47 15.37
CA GLU A 5 -6.64 -3.17 14.81
C GLU A 5 -5.12 -3.05 14.81
N ASP A 6 -4.55 -2.65 13.67
CA ASP A 6 -3.11 -2.50 13.50
C ASP A 6 -2.80 -1.31 12.60
N GLU A 7 -2.13 -0.31 13.15
CA GLU A 7 -1.78 0.94 12.47
C GLU A 7 -0.85 0.74 11.25
N ILE A 8 -0.17 -0.39 11.18
CA ILE A 8 0.72 -0.71 10.05
C ILE A 8 -0.04 -0.73 8.71
N TRP A 9 -1.35 -0.94 8.75
CA TRP A 9 -2.23 -1.04 7.57
C TRP A 9 -3.01 0.24 7.27
N THR A 10 -2.67 1.35 7.92
CA THR A 10 -3.29 2.65 7.61
C THR A 10 -2.86 3.18 6.24
N GLU A 11 -3.70 4.02 5.62
CA GLU A 11 -3.40 4.62 4.33
C GLU A 11 -2.16 5.54 4.38
N LEU A 12 -1.56 5.76 3.22
CA LEU A 12 -0.53 6.77 3.03
C LEU A 12 -1.04 8.13 3.53
N SER A 13 -0.31 8.72 4.48
CA SER A 13 -0.65 10.06 4.96
C SER A 13 -0.16 11.12 3.98
N PHE A 14 -1.08 11.95 3.50
CA PHE A 14 -0.75 13.10 2.66
C PHE A 14 -0.52 14.39 3.47
N GLY A 15 -0.57 14.32 4.82
CA GLY A 15 -0.30 15.44 5.71
C GLY A 15 -1.15 16.66 5.38
N HIS A 16 -0.54 17.81 5.16
CA HIS A 16 -1.28 19.05 4.87
C HIS A 16 -1.96 19.09 3.49
N TRP A 17 -1.76 18.06 2.64
CA TRP A 17 -2.53 17.92 1.41
C TRP A 17 -3.88 17.26 1.62
N ASP A 18 -4.15 16.70 2.80
CA ASP A 18 -5.43 16.03 3.07
C ASP A 18 -6.60 16.97 2.81
N GLY A 19 -7.62 16.46 2.12
CA GLY A 19 -8.79 17.22 1.72
C GLY A 19 -8.64 18.07 0.46
N LEU A 20 -7.46 18.10 -0.16
CA LEU A 20 -7.21 18.79 -1.41
C LEU A 20 -7.25 17.82 -2.59
N THR A 21 -7.72 18.32 -3.72
CA THR A 21 -7.58 17.62 -5.00
C THR A 21 -6.13 17.72 -5.50
N THR A 22 -5.75 16.83 -6.39
CA THR A 22 -4.43 16.89 -7.05
C THR A 22 -4.17 18.25 -7.71
N GLN A 23 -5.21 18.83 -8.34
CA GLN A 23 -5.10 20.15 -8.95
C GLN A 23 -4.81 21.24 -7.91
N GLU A 24 -5.54 21.26 -6.80
CA GLU A 24 -5.32 22.21 -5.71
C GLU A 24 -3.93 22.09 -5.10
N VAL A 25 -3.41 20.85 -4.94
CA VAL A 25 -2.04 20.62 -4.47
C VAL A 25 -1.02 21.21 -5.43
N ARG A 26 -1.18 20.99 -6.74
CA ARG A 26 -0.28 21.54 -7.77
C ARG A 26 -0.29 23.06 -7.80
N GLU A 27 -1.44 23.67 -7.55
CA GLU A 27 -1.59 25.12 -7.53
C GLU A 27 -1.03 25.76 -6.24
N LYS A 28 -1.27 25.13 -5.09
CA LYS A 28 -0.88 25.66 -3.78
C LYS A 28 0.55 25.33 -3.38
N PHE A 29 1.02 24.12 -3.75
CA PHE A 29 2.31 23.54 -3.33
C PHE A 29 3.11 23.00 -4.53
N PRO A 30 3.37 23.81 -5.57
CA PRO A 30 3.96 23.30 -6.82
C PRO A 30 5.33 22.66 -6.64
N GLU A 31 6.21 23.26 -5.82
CA GLU A 31 7.55 22.73 -5.57
C GLU A 31 7.53 21.42 -4.79
N GLU A 32 6.67 21.32 -3.78
CA GLU A 32 6.50 20.12 -2.98
C GLU A 32 5.90 18.97 -3.80
N TYR A 33 4.93 19.28 -4.66
CA TYR A 33 4.32 18.31 -5.57
C TYR A 33 5.34 17.79 -6.59
N GLU A 34 6.18 18.66 -7.15
CA GLU A 34 7.24 18.29 -8.09
C GLU A 34 8.28 17.37 -7.41
N ALA A 35 8.69 17.69 -6.18
CA ALA A 35 9.58 16.85 -5.39
C ALA A 35 8.97 15.47 -5.14
N TRP A 36 7.68 15.42 -4.79
CA TRP A 36 6.96 14.16 -4.54
C TRP A 36 6.87 13.28 -5.80
N LEU A 37 6.70 13.87 -6.99
CA LEU A 37 6.69 13.13 -8.25
C LEU A 37 8.08 12.61 -8.66
N SER A 38 9.13 13.32 -8.29
CA SER A 38 10.50 13.00 -8.72
C SER A 38 11.29 12.13 -7.73
N SER A 39 10.78 11.94 -6.51
CA SER A 39 11.48 11.16 -5.47
C SER A 39 10.51 10.40 -4.56
N THR A 40 10.72 9.10 -4.45
CA THR A 40 9.98 8.24 -3.51
C THR A 40 10.32 8.53 -2.04
N ALA A 41 11.39 9.28 -1.77
CA ALA A 41 11.78 9.73 -0.45
C ALA A 41 11.10 11.04 -0.03
N ALA A 42 10.53 11.80 -0.98
CA ALA A 42 9.83 13.04 -0.67
C ALA A 42 8.47 12.76 -0.04
N ALA A 43 8.06 13.63 0.87
CA ALA A 43 6.77 13.58 1.54
C ALA A 43 6.16 14.97 1.62
N PRO A 44 4.83 15.09 1.58
CA PRO A 44 4.15 16.32 1.97
C PRO A 44 4.50 16.68 3.42
N LYS A 45 4.45 17.95 3.76
CA LYS A 45 4.63 18.39 5.15
C LYS A 45 3.64 17.65 6.06
N GLU A 46 4.15 17.06 7.15
CA GLU A 46 3.38 16.22 8.09
C GLU A 46 2.80 14.94 7.45
N GLY A 47 3.23 14.61 6.26
CA GLY A 47 2.83 13.42 5.53
C GLY A 47 3.89 12.33 5.50
N GLU A 48 3.65 11.31 4.69
CA GLU A 48 4.48 10.11 4.58
C GLU A 48 5.05 9.99 3.16
N SER A 49 6.30 9.53 3.04
CA SER A 49 6.91 9.21 1.74
C SER A 49 6.52 7.81 1.26
N HIS A 50 6.67 7.56 -0.04
CA HIS A 50 6.54 6.21 -0.58
C HIS A 50 7.57 5.23 0.02
N ASN A 51 8.77 5.70 0.34
CA ASN A 51 9.76 4.86 1.02
C ASN A 51 9.29 4.42 2.41
N SER A 52 8.65 5.31 3.16
CA SER A 52 8.12 5.00 4.49
C SER A 52 6.99 3.97 4.45
N ILE A 53 5.97 4.18 3.62
CA ILE A 53 4.86 3.20 3.50
C ILE A 53 5.36 1.87 2.94
N ALA A 54 6.31 1.88 2.00
CA ALA A 54 6.93 0.66 1.49
C ALA A 54 7.56 -0.18 2.61
N ALA A 55 8.33 0.45 3.48
CA ALA A 55 9.00 -0.22 4.60
C ALA A 55 8.00 -0.81 5.60
N ARG A 56 6.95 -0.05 5.97
CA ARG A 56 5.96 -0.57 6.93
C ARG A 56 5.07 -1.67 6.36
N VAL A 57 4.73 -1.63 5.07
CA VAL A 57 3.98 -2.71 4.41
C VAL A 57 4.82 -3.98 4.33
N GLU A 58 6.10 -3.87 3.99
CA GLU A 58 7.04 -5.02 4.02
C GLU A 58 7.12 -5.64 5.41
N ALA A 59 7.29 -4.81 6.44
CA ALA A 59 7.31 -5.27 7.83
C ALA A 59 5.98 -5.93 8.24
N GLY A 60 4.85 -5.38 7.81
CA GLY A 60 3.53 -5.93 8.07
C GLY A 60 3.34 -7.30 7.44
N LEU A 61 3.72 -7.47 6.19
CA LEU A 61 3.64 -8.78 5.51
C LEU A 61 4.51 -9.82 6.20
N SER A 62 5.74 -9.47 6.59
CA SER A 62 6.63 -10.36 7.34
C SER A 62 6.04 -10.74 8.70
N HIS A 63 5.49 -9.77 9.42
CA HIS A 63 4.84 -10.03 10.71
C HIS A 63 3.65 -10.98 10.60
N LEU A 64 2.82 -10.84 9.55
CA LEU A 64 1.69 -11.76 9.33
C LEU A 64 2.16 -13.20 9.08
N VAL A 65 3.22 -13.37 8.30
CA VAL A 65 3.78 -14.71 8.02
C VAL A 65 4.34 -15.36 9.27
N ASP A 66 5.06 -14.60 10.08
CA ASP A 66 5.69 -15.09 11.31
C ASP A 66 4.65 -15.42 12.40
N THR A 67 3.58 -14.61 12.48
CA THR A 67 2.55 -14.76 13.51
C THR A 67 1.50 -15.80 13.14
N TYR A 68 1.17 -15.93 11.85
CA TYR A 68 0.08 -16.79 11.37
C TYR A 68 0.52 -17.76 10.27
N PRO A 69 1.58 -18.58 10.51
CA PRO A 69 2.09 -19.47 9.47
C PRO A 69 1.03 -20.44 8.99
N GLY A 70 0.88 -20.57 7.68
CA GLY A 70 -0.09 -21.47 7.05
C GLY A 70 -1.56 -21.10 7.22
N LYS A 71 -1.86 -19.93 7.73
CA LYS A 71 -3.24 -19.45 7.92
C LYS A 71 -3.70 -18.55 6.79
N LYS A 72 -5.02 -18.44 6.65
CA LYS A 72 -5.67 -17.41 5.84
C LYS A 72 -5.89 -16.19 6.73
N VAL A 73 -5.39 -15.06 6.30
CA VAL A 73 -5.56 -13.77 6.99
C VAL A 73 -6.25 -12.80 6.03
N VAL A 74 -7.25 -12.10 6.52
CA VAL A 74 -7.91 -11.01 5.80
C VAL A 74 -7.43 -9.69 6.39
N VAL A 75 -6.88 -8.84 5.54
CA VAL A 75 -6.47 -7.47 5.91
C VAL A 75 -7.42 -6.50 5.23
N VAL A 76 -8.15 -5.72 6.01
CA VAL A 76 -8.99 -4.63 5.51
C VAL A 76 -8.17 -3.36 5.57
N THR A 77 -7.85 -2.80 4.41
CA THR A 77 -6.89 -1.69 4.30
C THR A 77 -7.25 -0.77 3.13
N HIS A 78 -6.29 -0.04 2.61
CA HIS A 78 -6.47 1.08 1.70
C HIS A 78 -5.65 0.93 0.42
N ASN A 79 -5.91 1.80 -0.54
CA ASN A 79 -5.38 1.76 -1.90
C ASN A 79 -3.85 1.68 -1.95
N MET A 80 -3.12 2.62 -1.33
CA MET A 80 -1.65 2.64 -1.42
C MET A 80 -1.00 1.47 -0.70
N VAL A 81 -1.57 1.02 0.40
CA VAL A 81 -1.10 -0.18 1.11
C VAL A 81 -1.19 -1.41 0.19
N ILE A 82 -2.32 -1.59 -0.49
CA ILE A 82 -2.52 -2.71 -1.41
C ILE A 82 -1.56 -2.63 -2.59
N ARG A 83 -1.39 -1.45 -3.19
CA ARG A 83 -0.41 -1.24 -4.29
C ARG A 83 1.01 -1.61 -3.86
N HIS A 84 1.43 -1.22 -2.66
CA HIS A 84 2.72 -1.61 -2.12
C HIS A 84 2.84 -3.11 -1.86
N ALA A 85 1.80 -3.75 -1.32
CA ALA A 85 1.78 -5.21 -1.14
C ALA A 85 1.92 -5.95 -2.48
N ILE A 86 1.24 -5.50 -3.53
CA ILE A 86 1.34 -6.06 -4.88
C ILE A 86 2.78 -5.90 -5.41
N ARG A 87 3.31 -4.67 -5.42
CA ARG A 87 4.63 -4.43 -6.00
C ARG A 87 5.73 -5.20 -5.26
N ILE A 88 5.65 -5.31 -3.92
CA ILE A 88 6.57 -6.11 -3.10
C ILE A 88 6.49 -7.58 -3.49
N THR A 89 5.27 -8.09 -3.66
CA THR A 89 5.04 -9.50 -4.00
C THR A 89 5.66 -9.87 -5.35
N VAL A 90 5.58 -8.99 -6.34
CA VAL A 90 6.11 -9.24 -7.69
C VAL A 90 7.55 -8.73 -7.88
N GLY A 91 8.18 -8.19 -6.85
CA GLY A 91 9.55 -7.68 -6.93
C GLY A 91 9.71 -6.41 -7.75
N ALA A 92 8.64 -5.61 -7.88
CA ALA A 92 8.71 -4.34 -8.60
C ALA A 92 9.33 -3.22 -7.74
N PRO A 93 9.97 -2.22 -8.36
CA PRO A 93 10.47 -1.05 -7.64
C PRO A 93 9.34 -0.23 -7.02
N ILE A 94 9.66 0.70 -6.11
CA ILE A 94 8.65 1.51 -5.41
C ILE A 94 7.77 2.28 -6.39
N GLU A 95 8.34 2.81 -7.46
CA GLU A 95 7.64 3.52 -8.53
C GLU A 95 6.56 2.66 -9.22
N GLY A 96 6.64 1.36 -9.10
CA GLY A 96 5.63 0.44 -9.64
C GLY A 96 4.22 0.68 -9.11
N VAL A 97 4.07 1.32 -7.95
CA VAL A 97 2.74 1.67 -7.39
C VAL A 97 1.94 2.62 -8.28
N PHE A 98 2.62 3.43 -9.10
CA PHE A 98 1.97 4.36 -10.03
C PHE A 98 1.32 3.65 -11.23
N HIS A 99 1.64 2.38 -11.44
CA HIS A 99 1.15 1.55 -12.55
C HIS A 99 0.12 0.50 -12.11
N ILE A 100 -0.36 0.59 -10.88
CA ILE A 100 -1.34 -0.34 -10.30
C ILE A 100 -2.59 0.45 -9.97
N ASP A 101 -3.74 -0.02 -10.43
CA ASP A 101 -5.04 0.53 -10.08
C ASP A 101 -5.83 -0.46 -9.22
N ILE A 102 -6.52 0.05 -8.19
CA ILE A 102 -7.28 -0.75 -7.24
C ILE A 102 -8.69 -0.19 -7.12
N THR A 103 -9.66 -1.00 -7.48
CA THR A 103 -11.09 -0.68 -7.30
C THR A 103 -11.45 -0.68 -5.81
N PRO A 104 -12.15 0.33 -5.29
CA PRO A 104 -12.66 0.33 -3.93
C PRO A 104 -13.52 -0.92 -3.64
N ALA A 105 -13.39 -1.47 -2.44
CA ALA A 105 -14.08 -2.69 -1.98
C ALA A 105 -13.77 -3.96 -2.81
N SER A 106 -12.71 -3.94 -3.61
CA SER A 106 -12.22 -5.12 -4.32
C SER A 106 -11.37 -6.02 -3.43
N VAL A 107 -11.11 -7.22 -3.90
CA VAL A 107 -10.27 -8.21 -3.22
C VAL A 107 -8.97 -8.42 -4.01
N THR A 108 -7.84 -8.24 -3.35
CA THR A 108 -6.51 -8.62 -3.84
C THR A 108 -6.01 -9.78 -2.98
N SER A 109 -5.45 -10.80 -3.59
CA SER A 109 -5.02 -12.01 -2.89
C SER A 109 -3.58 -12.35 -3.26
N LEU A 110 -2.80 -12.66 -2.25
CA LEU A 110 -1.42 -13.13 -2.40
C LEU A 110 -1.16 -14.32 -1.47
N THR A 111 -0.18 -15.13 -1.81
CA THR A 111 0.30 -16.25 -0.98
C THR A 111 1.75 -15.99 -0.62
N ILE A 112 2.09 -16.21 0.65
CA ILE A 112 3.47 -16.19 1.13
C ILE A 112 3.76 -17.52 1.82
N TRP A 113 4.84 -18.19 1.39
CA TRP A 113 5.27 -19.46 1.99
C TRP A 113 6.23 -19.20 3.16
N PRO A 114 5.89 -19.65 4.37
CA PRO A 114 6.76 -19.42 5.54
C PRO A 114 8.13 -20.09 5.42
N SER A 115 8.23 -21.18 4.65
CA SER A 115 9.44 -21.99 4.53
C SER A 115 10.62 -21.27 3.87
N ASP A 116 10.36 -20.44 2.88
CA ASP A 116 11.37 -19.78 2.04
C ASP A 116 11.07 -18.31 1.74
N GLY A 117 9.92 -17.81 2.20
CA GLY A 117 9.47 -16.43 1.96
C GLY A 117 9.03 -16.15 0.53
N LEU A 118 8.88 -17.19 -0.32
CA LEU A 118 8.37 -17.01 -1.68
C LEU A 118 6.98 -16.39 -1.64
N ARG A 119 6.76 -15.42 -2.49
CA ARG A 119 5.49 -14.68 -2.61
C ARG A 119 4.91 -14.86 -4.01
N CYS A 120 3.61 -15.09 -4.08
CA CYS A 120 2.88 -15.16 -5.35
C CYS A 120 1.62 -14.30 -5.28
N LEU A 121 1.44 -13.47 -6.28
CA LEU A 121 0.20 -12.73 -6.50
C LEU A 121 -0.83 -13.67 -7.15
N ARG A 122 -2.00 -13.80 -6.54
CA ARG A 122 -3.06 -14.72 -6.99
C ARG A 122 -4.17 -13.99 -7.73
N MET A 123 -4.53 -12.80 -7.26
CA MET A 123 -5.66 -12.05 -7.77
C MET A 123 -5.46 -10.57 -7.45
N VAL A 124 -5.81 -9.70 -8.37
CA VAL A 124 -5.69 -8.25 -8.21
C VAL A 124 -7.04 -7.60 -8.42
N SER A 125 -7.45 -6.76 -7.47
CA SER A 125 -8.59 -5.86 -7.60
C SER A 125 -9.87 -6.54 -8.12
N ASN A 126 -10.15 -7.75 -7.66
CA ASN A 126 -11.35 -8.47 -8.07
C ASN A 126 -12.59 -7.84 -7.43
N ASP A 127 -13.48 -7.34 -8.24
CA ASP A 127 -14.71 -6.65 -7.86
C ASP A 127 -15.99 -7.41 -8.32
N ALA A 128 -15.84 -8.65 -8.76
CA ALA A 128 -16.96 -9.44 -9.29
C ALA A 128 -18.15 -9.58 -8.33
N HIS A 129 -17.90 -9.52 -7.01
CA HIS A 129 -18.93 -9.56 -5.99
C HIS A 129 -19.75 -8.27 -5.89
N LEU A 130 -19.31 -7.18 -6.53
CA LEU A 130 -19.99 -5.88 -6.54
C LEU A 130 -20.98 -5.73 -7.71
N ASN A 131 -20.97 -6.65 -8.66
CA ASN A 131 -21.77 -6.59 -9.91
C ASN A 131 -22.98 -7.52 -9.88
#